data_5d61328d02c597b6d3b8f41399b2cdcd
#
_entry.id   5d61328d02c597b6d3b8f41399b2cdcd
#
_cell.length_a   1.000
_cell.length_b   1.000
_cell.length_c   1.000
_cell.angle_alpha   90.00
_cell.angle_beta   90.00
_cell.angle_gamma   90.00
#
_symmetry.space_group_name_H-M   'P 1'
#
loop_
_entity.id
_entity.type
_entity.pdbx_description
1 polymer ?
#
loop_
_entity_poly.entity_id
_entity_poly.type
_entity_poly.pdbx_seq_one_letter_code
_entity_poly.pdbx_strand_id
1 'polypeptide(L)'
;MTAGRPGPVRSDLQVVLPAWITARLLVAAAWLVVRLAGPGGGGVPRPVERGLLAWDGDWYQSLLVHGYDGVSVEGVRFFPGFVLVGRLVDAILPGGPGVALVSLANVSALVAAVLLHRLVLLETGNRAVARRAVWALSLFPPAFVLVWAYGEGLFLALAIGVLLCARREQWWTVALLALAAGLVRPTGALLAVPVLAAAWRPGVGSVRLPARIAAVVAGPVGVGIFVWWASVHFNEAFIPMNVQRSLRGDPVNPVRRLVDGVGELFGGEALGDGLHIVAVAGLLVLLVVLFRNWPARYGAFAAACLLVGLAADNLNSLERYALNGVPFVLAVATLASRRRLGPAVMAFSAVGMPFLAAMAWWGSYVP
;
A
#
# COMPACT_ATOMS: atom_id res chain seq x y z
N MET A 1 -22.76 7.55 23.79
CA MET A 1 -22.60 8.41 22.60
C MET A 1 -23.13 7.60 21.41
N THR A 2 -24.30 7.98 20.90
CA THR A 2 -24.94 7.35 19.73
C THR A 2 -24.09 7.60 18.51
N ALA A 3 -23.50 6.54 17.96
CA ALA A 3 -22.79 6.60 16.69
C ALA A 3 -23.77 7.10 15.62
N GLY A 4 -23.57 8.33 15.15
CA GLY A 4 -24.37 8.91 14.08
C GLY A 4 -24.37 7.98 12.86
N ARG A 5 -25.55 7.77 12.26
CA ARG A 5 -25.69 6.99 11.02
C ARG A 5 -24.69 7.53 9.96
N PRO A 6 -23.96 6.66 9.27
CA PRO A 6 -23.10 7.09 8.19
C PRO A 6 -23.94 7.85 7.15
N GLY A 7 -23.44 9.02 6.75
CA GLY A 7 -24.09 9.81 5.70
C GLY A 7 -24.14 9.05 4.37
N PRO A 8 -24.94 9.49 3.40
CA PRO A 8 -25.06 8.85 2.10
C PRO A 8 -23.69 8.82 1.38
N VAL A 9 -23.41 7.79 0.59
CA VAL A 9 -22.16 7.61 -0.18
C VAL A 9 -21.83 8.84 -1.04
N ARG A 10 -22.86 9.53 -1.53
CA ARG A 10 -22.74 10.76 -2.32
C ARG A 10 -21.98 11.87 -1.59
N SER A 11 -22.15 11.99 -0.26
CA SER A 11 -21.43 12.98 0.55
C SER A 11 -19.96 12.60 0.74
N ASP A 12 -19.63 11.29 0.82
CA ASP A 12 -18.24 10.84 0.92
C ASP A 12 -17.49 11.14 -0.39
N LEU A 13 -18.10 10.87 -1.55
CA LEU A 13 -17.50 11.14 -2.86
C LEU A 13 -17.18 12.62 -3.06
N GLN A 14 -18.06 13.53 -2.63
CA GLN A 14 -17.80 14.97 -2.70
C GLN A 14 -16.55 15.39 -1.90
N VAL A 15 -16.25 14.69 -0.79
CA VAL A 15 -15.06 14.96 0.03
C VAL A 15 -13.81 14.31 -0.58
N VAL A 16 -13.95 13.15 -1.21
CA VAL A 16 -12.82 12.32 -1.67
C VAL A 16 -12.34 12.73 -3.06
N LEU A 17 -13.25 13.02 -3.99
CA LEU A 17 -12.92 13.28 -5.39
C LEU A 17 -11.89 14.41 -5.60
N PRO A 18 -11.93 15.55 -4.89
CA PRO A 18 -10.93 16.60 -5.10
C PRO A 18 -9.49 16.11 -4.85
N ALA A 19 -9.26 15.39 -3.76
CA ALA A 19 -7.92 14.86 -3.44
C ALA A 19 -7.50 13.75 -4.42
N TRP A 20 -8.44 12.88 -4.78
CA TRP A 20 -8.21 11.79 -5.72
C TRP A 20 -7.86 12.32 -7.12
N ILE A 21 -8.58 13.33 -7.63
CA ILE A 21 -8.31 13.98 -8.93
C ILE A 21 -6.96 14.70 -8.88
N THR A 22 -6.69 15.47 -7.82
CA THR A 22 -5.42 16.21 -7.67
C THR A 22 -4.22 15.28 -7.77
N ALA A 23 -4.26 14.12 -7.11
CA ALA A 23 -3.19 13.12 -7.20
C ALA A 23 -2.93 12.66 -8.64
N ARG A 24 -4.00 12.41 -9.44
CA ARG A 24 -3.89 12.00 -10.85
C ARG A 24 -3.28 13.10 -11.70
N LEU A 25 -3.72 14.34 -11.49
CA LEU A 25 -3.17 15.49 -12.21
C LEU A 25 -1.68 15.72 -11.89
N LEU A 26 -1.28 15.58 -10.63
CA LEU A 26 0.13 15.72 -10.24
C LEU A 26 1.00 14.59 -10.83
N VAL A 27 0.50 13.35 -10.84
CA VAL A 27 1.20 12.21 -11.48
C VAL A 27 1.27 12.41 -12.99
N ALA A 28 0.20 12.87 -13.65
CA ALA A 28 0.21 13.19 -15.08
C ALA A 28 1.20 14.31 -15.41
N ALA A 29 1.26 15.36 -14.57
CA ALA A 29 2.24 16.45 -14.73
C ALA A 29 3.68 15.93 -14.58
N ALA A 30 3.95 15.07 -13.59
CA ALA A 30 5.27 14.44 -13.43
C ALA A 30 5.66 13.61 -14.65
N TRP A 31 4.73 12.80 -15.19
CA TRP A 31 4.95 12.05 -16.42
C TRP A 31 5.29 12.96 -17.60
N LEU A 32 4.54 14.04 -17.78
CA LEU A 32 4.76 15.00 -18.86
C LEU A 32 6.15 15.65 -18.76
N VAL A 33 6.56 16.07 -17.56
CA VAL A 33 7.88 16.68 -17.31
C VAL A 33 8.99 15.70 -17.71
N VAL A 34 8.90 14.43 -17.25
CA VAL A 34 9.92 13.41 -17.58
C VAL A 34 9.93 13.10 -19.08
N ARG A 35 8.76 13.06 -19.71
CA ARG A 35 8.61 12.80 -21.16
C ARG A 35 9.23 13.92 -21.99
N LEU A 36 9.04 15.17 -21.60
CA LEU A 36 9.56 16.34 -22.30
C LEU A 36 11.06 16.58 -22.05
N ALA A 37 11.61 16.10 -20.94
CA ALA A 37 13.03 16.21 -20.64
C ALA A 37 13.94 15.42 -21.62
N GLY A 38 13.35 14.72 -22.59
CA GLY A 38 14.05 14.02 -23.66
C GLY A 38 14.63 12.65 -23.26
N PRO A 39 15.19 11.92 -24.23
CA PRO A 39 15.80 10.62 -23.96
C PRO A 39 17.02 10.77 -23.07
N GLY A 40 17.15 9.93 -22.03
CA GLY A 40 18.39 9.76 -21.28
C GLY A 40 19.47 9.17 -22.20
N GLY A 41 20.71 9.63 -22.08
CA GLY A 41 21.80 9.05 -22.86
C GLY A 41 21.98 7.57 -22.53
N GLY A 42 21.96 6.68 -23.55
CA GLY A 42 22.29 5.28 -23.31
C GLY A 42 21.50 4.22 -24.08
N GLY A 43 20.48 4.59 -24.87
CA GLY A 43 19.76 3.63 -25.73
C GLY A 43 18.88 2.58 -25.01
N VAL A 44 18.82 2.61 -23.67
CA VAL A 44 17.92 1.75 -22.87
C VAL A 44 16.55 2.42 -22.75
N PRO A 45 15.43 1.70 -23.07
CA PRO A 45 14.09 2.22 -22.88
C PRO A 45 13.87 2.64 -21.43
N ARG A 46 13.43 3.90 -21.24
CA ARG A 46 13.13 4.39 -19.88
C ARG A 46 11.75 3.92 -19.42
N PRO A 47 11.54 3.73 -18.11
CA PRO A 47 10.22 3.36 -17.57
C PRO A 47 9.09 4.31 -17.99
N VAL A 48 9.38 5.59 -18.27
CA VAL A 48 8.41 6.58 -18.73
C VAL A 48 7.70 6.19 -20.04
N GLU A 49 8.32 5.38 -20.88
CA GLU A 49 7.71 4.91 -22.14
C GLU A 49 6.56 3.92 -21.90
N ARG A 50 6.62 3.18 -20.81
CA ARG A 50 5.55 2.27 -20.38
C ARG A 50 4.40 3.01 -19.66
N GLY A 51 4.54 4.31 -19.39
CA GLY A 51 3.52 5.14 -18.76
C GLY A 51 3.08 4.58 -17.40
N LEU A 52 1.77 4.36 -17.23
CA LEU A 52 1.19 3.84 -16.00
C LEU A 52 1.37 2.31 -15.83
N LEU A 53 1.94 1.63 -16.80
CA LEU A 53 2.29 0.20 -16.77
C LEU A 53 3.79 -0.02 -16.47
N ALA A 54 4.53 1.02 -16.09
CA ALA A 54 5.94 0.90 -15.76
C ALA A 54 6.18 -0.02 -14.55
N TRP A 55 7.35 -0.65 -14.47
CA TRP A 55 7.81 -1.51 -13.37
C TRP A 55 6.86 -2.68 -13.08
N ASP A 56 6.28 -2.78 -11.87
CA ASP A 56 5.36 -3.86 -11.49
C ASP A 56 4.11 -3.92 -12.39
N GLY A 57 3.71 -2.80 -12.99
CA GLY A 57 2.58 -2.74 -13.92
C GLY A 57 2.78 -3.62 -15.16
N ASP A 58 4.00 -3.70 -15.67
CA ASP A 58 4.37 -4.58 -16.80
C ASP A 58 4.26 -6.06 -16.43
N TRP A 59 4.71 -6.41 -15.21
CA TRP A 59 4.56 -7.76 -14.67
C TRP A 59 3.10 -8.15 -14.50
N TYR A 60 2.27 -7.27 -13.93
CA TYR A 60 0.84 -7.54 -13.78
C TYR A 60 0.14 -7.69 -15.14
N GLN A 61 0.51 -6.88 -16.13
CA GLN A 61 -0.03 -7.02 -17.48
C GLN A 61 0.38 -8.35 -18.10
N SER A 62 1.65 -8.74 -18.01
CA SER A 62 2.16 -10.01 -18.51
C SER A 62 1.48 -11.21 -17.85
N LEU A 63 1.33 -11.18 -16.51
CA LEU A 63 0.62 -12.22 -15.76
C LEU A 63 -0.87 -12.31 -16.12
N LEU A 64 -1.50 -11.18 -16.42
CA LEU A 64 -2.90 -11.17 -16.84
C LEU A 64 -3.07 -11.86 -18.20
N VAL A 65 -2.17 -11.60 -19.13
CA VAL A 65 -2.23 -12.14 -20.51
C VAL A 65 -1.76 -13.60 -20.56
N HIS A 66 -0.60 -13.89 -19.99
CA HIS A 66 0.10 -15.16 -20.19
C HIS A 66 -0.03 -16.14 -19.03
N GLY A 67 -0.48 -15.67 -17.85
CA GLY A 67 -0.47 -16.48 -16.62
C GLY A 67 0.94 -16.67 -16.06
N TYR A 68 1.03 -17.47 -15.00
CA TYR A 68 2.31 -17.72 -14.33
C TYR A 68 3.25 -18.63 -15.16
N ASP A 69 2.71 -19.49 -15.99
CA ASP A 69 3.50 -20.39 -16.87
C ASP A 69 4.09 -19.66 -18.07
N GLY A 70 3.50 -18.52 -18.46
CA GLY A 70 3.92 -17.74 -19.62
C GLY A 70 4.84 -16.58 -19.31
N VAL A 71 5.31 -16.44 -18.07
CA VAL A 71 6.27 -15.42 -17.64
C VAL A 71 7.50 -16.06 -16.99
N SER A 72 8.58 -15.29 -16.83
CA SER A 72 9.75 -15.79 -16.13
C SER A 72 9.44 -16.01 -14.63
N VAL A 73 10.27 -16.81 -13.96
CA VAL A 73 10.07 -17.21 -12.55
C VAL A 73 9.93 -16.03 -11.59
N GLU A 74 10.52 -14.88 -11.93
CA GLU A 74 10.39 -13.64 -11.13
C GLU A 74 8.93 -13.17 -11.02
N GLY A 75 8.07 -13.54 -11.97
CA GLY A 75 6.63 -13.26 -11.93
C GLY A 75 5.90 -13.91 -10.76
N VAL A 76 6.44 -15.02 -10.23
CA VAL A 76 5.79 -15.78 -9.15
C VAL A 76 5.78 -15.02 -7.81
N ARG A 77 6.58 -13.98 -7.64
CA ARG A 77 6.51 -13.09 -6.47
C ARG A 77 5.25 -12.22 -6.42
N PHE A 78 4.56 -12.06 -7.54
CA PHE A 78 3.32 -11.27 -7.62
C PHE A 78 2.12 -12.12 -7.25
N PHE A 79 1.40 -11.72 -6.23
CA PHE A 79 0.24 -12.43 -5.72
C PHE A 79 -0.97 -12.33 -6.66
N PRO A 80 -1.82 -13.38 -6.75
CA PRO A 80 -2.80 -13.53 -7.81
C PRO A 80 -4.00 -12.57 -7.73
N GLY A 81 -4.30 -12.03 -6.55
CA GLY A 81 -5.58 -11.31 -6.32
C GLY A 81 -5.78 -10.12 -7.26
N PHE A 82 -4.74 -9.32 -7.52
CA PHE A 82 -4.85 -8.18 -8.44
C PHE A 82 -5.03 -8.64 -9.89
N VAL A 83 -4.32 -9.69 -10.31
CA VAL A 83 -4.42 -10.28 -11.65
C VAL A 83 -5.80 -10.90 -11.87
N LEU A 84 -6.32 -11.67 -10.90
CA LEU A 84 -7.63 -12.33 -11.01
C LEU A 84 -8.77 -11.31 -11.14
N VAL A 85 -8.75 -10.26 -10.31
CA VAL A 85 -9.75 -9.18 -10.43
C VAL A 85 -9.52 -8.39 -11.73
N GLY A 86 -8.26 -8.18 -12.14
CA GLY A 86 -7.92 -7.56 -13.42
C GLY A 86 -8.49 -8.29 -14.61
N ARG A 87 -8.45 -9.64 -14.63
CA ARG A 87 -9.08 -10.46 -15.67
C ARG A 87 -10.59 -10.28 -15.75
N LEU A 88 -11.25 -10.18 -14.59
CA LEU A 88 -12.71 -9.90 -14.55
C LEU A 88 -13.02 -8.50 -15.10
N VAL A 89 -12.19 -7.51 -14.80
CA VAL A 89 -12.36 -6.15 -15.31
C VAL A 89 -12.08 -6.10 -16.82
N ASP A 90 -11.04 -6.81 -17.31
CA ASP A 90 -10.68 -6.88 -18.73
C ASP A 90 -11.79 -7.55 -19.59
N ALA A 91 -12.49 -8.54 -19.01
CA ALA A 91 -13.63 -9.18 -19.67
C ALA A 91 -14.84 -8.26 -19.88
N ILE A 92 -14.93 -7.15 -19.12
CA ILE A 92 -16.09 -6.23 -19.12
C ILE A 92 -15.72 -4.88 -19.75
N LEU A 93 -14.50 -4.38 -19.47
CA LEU A 93 -14.07 -3.05 -19.86
C LEU A 93 -13.30 -3.09 -21.20
N PRO A 94 -13.73 -2.36 -22.24
CA PRO A 94 -12.98 -2.28 -23.47
C PRO A 94 -11.64 -1.55 -23.27
N GLY A 95 -10.63 -1.91 -24.06
CA GLY A 95 -9.30 -1.27 -24.07
C GLY A 95 -8.15 -2.18 -23.68
N GLY A 96 -8.46 -3.42 -23.30
CA GLY A 96 -7.49 -4.49 -23.06
C GLY A 96 -6.84 -4.44 -21.67
N PRO A 97 -5.90 -5.38 -21.42
CA PRO A 97 -5.33 -5.67 -20.09
C PRO A 97 -4.75 -4.47 -19.36
N GLY A 98 -4.05 -3.59 -20.07
CA GLY A 98 -3.46 -2.39 -19.48
C GLY A 98 -4.51 -1.41 -18.96
N VAL A 99 -5.57 -1.16 -19.74
CA VAL A 99 -6.68 -0.29 -19.33
C VAL A 99 -7.43 -0.90 -18.15
N ALA A 100 -7.65 -2.20 -18.15
CA ALA A 100 -8.31 -2.91 -17.06
C ALA A 100 -7.53 -2.77 -15.74
N LEU A 101 -6.22 -3.00 -15.76
CA LEU A 101 -5.38 -2.90 -14.56
C LEU A 101 -5.27 -1.48 -14.02
N VAL A 102 -5.08 -0.47 -14.90
CA VAL A 102 -5.05 0.94 -14.50
C VAL A 102 -6.41 1.35 -13.92
N SER A 103 -7.51 0.95 -14.55
CA SER A 103 -8.87 1.25 -14.06
C SER A 103 -9.12 0.61 -12.71
N LEU A 104 -8.77 -0.67 -12.54
CA LEU A 104 -8.88 -1.39 -11.27
C LEU A 104 -8.10 -0.70 -10.15
N ALA A 105 -6.84 -0.34 -10.40
CA ALA A 105 -6.01 0.35 -9.42
C ALA A 105 -6.64 1.69 -8.99
N ASN A 106 -7.08 2.49 -9.96
CA ASN A 106 -7.65 3.82 -9.71
C ASN A 106 -9.02 3.78 -9.01
N VAL A 107 -9.90 2.86 -9.41
CA VAL A 107 -11.20 2.66 -8.73
C VAL A 107 -10.99 2.13 -7.32
N SER A 108 -10.07 1.17 -7.14
CA SER A 108 -9.73 0.64 -5.82
C SER A 108 -9.15 1.71 -4.90
N ALA A 109 -8.30 2.60 -5.42
CA ALA A 109 -7.78 3.74 -4.65
C ALA A 109 -8.90 4.73 -4.24
N LEU A 110 -9.90 4.96 -5.10
CA LEU A 110 -11.08 5.75 -4.75
C LEU A 110 -11.90 5.08 -3.63
N VAL A 111 -12.13 3.78 -3.73
CA VAL A 111 -12.81 3.00 -2.69
C VAL A 111 -12.03 3.04 -1.38
N ALA A 112 -10.70 2.88 -1.42
CA ALA A 112 -9.83 2.98 -0.25
C ALA A 112 -9.98 4.36 0.44
N ALA A 113 -10.01 5.45 -0.34
CA ALA A 113 -10.16 6.80 0.19
C ALA A 113 -11.55 7.03 0.83
N VAL A 114 -12.63 6.49 0.24
CA VAL A 114 -13.98 6.53 0.83
C VAL A 114 -14.03 5.73 2.15
N LEU A 115 -13.46 4.52 2.17
CA LEU A 115 -13.40 3.69 3.37
C LEU A 115 -12.56 4.35 4.47
N LEU A 116 -11.44 4.98 4.11
CA LEU A 116 -10.59 5.73 5.03
C LEU A 116 -11.34 6.92 5.64
N HIS A 117 -12.05 7.70 4.83
CA HIS A 117 -12.90 8.80 5.31
C HIS A 117 -13.88 8.31 6.37
N ARG A 118 -14.58 7.20 6.11
CA ARG A 118 -15.53 6.59 7.04
C ARG A 118 -14.88 6.04 8.30
N LEU A 119 -13.71 5.39 8.16
CA LEU A 119 -12.96 4.87 9.30
C LEU A 119 -12.54 5.98 10.24
N VAL A 120 -11.93 7.05 9.69
CA VAL A 120 -11.47 8.19 10.50
C VAL A 120 -12.63 8.93 11.14
N LEU A 121 -13.74 9.08 10.42
CA LEU A 121 -14.95 9.70 10.98
C LEU A 121 -15.53 8.86 12.13
N LEU A 122 -15.52 7.52 11.99
CA LEU A 122 -15.97 6.59 13.06
C LEU A 122 -15.05 6.63 14.29
N GLU A 123 -13.74 6.76 14.10
CA GLU A 123 -12.77 6.78 15.20
C GLU A 123 -12.73 8.13 15.93
N THR A 124 -12.87 9.25 15.20
CA THR A 124 -12.61 10.59 15.75
C THR A 124 -13.86 11.46 15.88
N GLY A 125 -14.94 11.15 15.18
CA GLY A 125 -16.10 12.04 15.04
C GLY A 125 -15.82 13.37 14.30
N ASN A 126 -14.58 13.56 13.78
CA ASN A 126 -14.12 14.85 13.27
C ASN A 126 -13.99 14.84 11.73
N ARG A 127 -14.91 15.54 11.06
CA ARG A 127 -14.94 15.65 9.59
C ARG A 127 -13.68 16.30 9.01
N ALA A 128 -13.07 17.25 9.72
CA ALA A 128 -11.88 17.92 9.22
C ALA A 128 -10.66 16.97 9.23
N VAL A 129 -10.51 16.14 10.27
CA VAL A 129 -9.48 15.10 10.33
C VAL A 129 -9.71 14.04 9.26
N ALA A 130 -10.97 13.59 9.07
CA ALA A 130 -11.31 12.61 8.05
C ALA A 130 -10.97 13.12 6.64
N ARG A 131 -11.29 14.38 6.32
CA ARG A 131 -10.91 15.01 5.05
C ARG A 131 -9.40 15.10 4.88
N ARG A 132 -8.64 15.46 5.93
CA ARG A 132 -7.17 15.50 5.87
C ARG A 132 -6.56 14.12 5.68
N ALA A 133 -7.15 13.08 6.23
CA ALA A 133 -6.69 11.70 6.00
C ALA A 133 -6.85 11.28 4.53
N VAL A 134 -7.92 11.71 3.86
CA VAL A 134 -8.11 11.49 2.42
C VAL A 134 -7.04 12.21 1.60
N TRP A 135 -6.76 13.48 1.91
CA TRP A 135 -5.67 14.23 1.27
C TRP A 135 -4.30 13.60 1.55
N ALA A 136 -4.06 13.17 2.79
CA ALA A 136 -2.84 12.50 3.17
C ALA A 136 -2.65 11.17 2.42
N LEU A 137 -3.70 10.34 2.26
CA LEU A 137 -3.64 9.12 1.45
C LEU A 137 -3.33 9.42 -0.02
N SER A 138 -4.00 10.42 -0.58
CA SER A 138 -3.89 10.75 -2.00
C SER A 138 -2.54 11.36 -2.37
N LEU A 139 -1.90 12.07 -1.45
CA LEU A 139 -0.65 12.80 -1.66
C LEU A 139 0.54 12.21 -0.89
N PHE A 140 0.37 11.11 -0.15
CA PHE A 140 1.51 10.45 0.51
C PHE A 140 2.63 10.21 -0.51
N PRO A 141 3.91 10.48 -0.21
CA PRO A 141 4.95 10.43 -1.23
C PRO A 141 4.96 9.18 -2.11
N PRO A 142 4.82 7.94 -1.59
CA PRO A 142 4.73 6.75 -2.42
C PRO A 142 3.34 6.53 -3.07
N ALA A 143 2.34 7.39 -2.83
CA ALA A 143 0.97 7.17 -3.32
C ALA A 143 0.78 7.31 -4.85
N PHE A 144 1.82 7.73 -5.58
CA PHE A 144 1.77 7.72 -7.05
C PHE A 144 1.50 6.31 -7.61
N VAL A 145 1.90 5.24 -6.91
CA VAL A 145 1.60 3.85 -7.31
C VAL A 145 0.09 3.53 -7.28
N LEU A 146 -0.73 4.34 -6.57
CA LEU A 146 -2.19 4.23 -6.59
C LEU A 146 -2.82 4.74 -7.89
N VAL A 147 -2.02 5.37 -8.75
CA VAL A 147 -2.41 5.83 -10.09
C VAL A 147 -1.95 4.82 -11.15
N TRP A 148 -0.84 4.14 -10.91
CA TRP A 148 -0.26 3.14 -11.80
C TRP A 148 -1.00 1.81 -11.71
N ALA A 149 -0.72 0.87 -12.65
CA ALA A 149 -1.32 -0.47 -12.66
C ALA A 149 -0.73 -1.38 -11.57
N TYR A 150 -0.95 -1.00 -10.31
CA TYR A 150 -0.35 -1.63 -9.13
C TYR A 150 -1.42 -2.19 -8.18
N GLY A 151 -1.11 -3.29 -7.50
CA GLY A 151 -2.02 -3.95 -6.57
C GLY A 151 -2.28 -3.19 -5.25
N GLU A 152 -1.53 -2.10 -4.96
CA GLU A 152 -1.64 -1.33 -3.73
C GLU A 152 -3.02 -0.73 -3.51
N GLY A 153 -3.64 -0.19 -4.56
CA GLY A 153 -4.99 0.38 -4.45
C GLY A 153 -6.01 -0.63 -3.95
N LEU A 154 -6.00 -1.84 -4.53
CA LEU A 154 -6.88 -2.94 -4.13
C LEU A 154 -6.55 -3.43 -2.72
N PHE A 155 -5.27 -3.61 -2.41
CA PHE A 155 -4.84 -3.99 -1.07
C PHE A 155 -5.31 -2.99 -0.01
N LEU A 156 -5.12 -1.70 -0.24
CA LEU A 156 -5.53 -0.65 0.70
C LEU A 156 -7.05 -0.61 0.89
N ALA A 157 -7.84 -0.79 -0.17
CA ALA A 157 -9.29 -0.87 -0.05
C ALA A 157 -9.71 -2.03 0.86
N LEU A 158 -9.09 -3.21 0.68
CA LEU A 158 -9.34 -4.38 1.51
C LEU A 158 -8.86 -4.17 2.95
N ALA A 159 -7.64 -3.68 3.16
CA ALA A 159 -7.06 -3.46 4.48
C ALA A 159 -7.85 -2.43 5.31
N ILE A 160 -8.23 -1.30 4.70
CA ILE A 160 -9.07 -0.30 5.38
C ILE A 160 -10.47 -0.86 5.63
N GLY A 161 -11.00 -1.66 4.71
CA GLY A 161 -12.25 -2.41 4.89
C GLY A 161 -12.18 -3.34 6.11
N VAL A 162 -11.10 -4.09 6.26
CA VAL A 162 -10.81 -4.94 7.44
C VAL A 162 -10.85 -4.10 8.72
N LEU A 163 -10.13 -2.99 8.78
CA LEU A 163 -10.07 -2.11 9.95
C LEU A 163 -11.45 -1.52 10.29
N LEU A 164 -12.19 -1.08 9.28
CA LEU A 164 -13.54 -0.51 9.44
C LEU A 164 -14.55 -1.56 9.92
N CYS A 165 -14.55 -2.76 9.32
CA CYS A 165 -15.44 -3.85 9.68
C CYS A 165 -15.09 -4.43 11.06
N ALA A 166 -13.80 -4.53 11.41
CA ALA A 166 -13.36 -4.95 12.74
C ALA A 166 -13.83 -3.94 13.82
N ARG A 167 -13.80 -2.63 13.52
CA ARG A 167 -14.33 -1.59 14.40
C ARG A 167 -15.84 -1.72 14.63
N ARG A 168 -16.56 -2.28 13.62
CA ARG A 168 -18.00 -2.55 13.65
C ARG A 168 -18.35 -3.97 14.11
N GLU A 169 -17.37 -4.78 14.50
CA GLU A 169 -17.53 -6.17 14.93
C GLU A 169 -18.16 -7.09 13.87
N GLN A 170 -17.97 -6.79 12.58
CA GLN A 170 -18.45 -7.57 11.45
C GLN A 170 -17.44 -8.68 11.08
N TRP A 171 -17.23 -9.66 11.97
CA TRP A 171 -16.09 -10.57 11.92
C TRP A 171 -16.02 -11.46 10.67
N TRP A 172 -17.15 -11.94 10.15
CA TRP A 172 -17.18 -12.70 8.88
C TRP A 172 -16.76 -11.83 7.69
N THR A 173 -17.20 -10.59 7.64
CA THR A 173 -16.74 -9.64 6.62
C THR A 173 -15.26 -9.35 6.77
N VAL A 174 -14.76 -9.22 8.00
CA VAL A 174 -13.32 -9.09 8.28
C VAL A 174 -12.57 -10.28 7.73
N ALA A 175 -13.03 -11.52 8.00
CA ALA A 175 -12.40 -12.74 7.49
C ALA A 175 -12.33 -12.75 5.96
N LEU A 176 -13.42 -12.44 5.27
CA LEU A 176 -13.47 -12.42 3.81
C LEU A 176 -12.50 -11.37 3.22
N LEU A 177 -12.53 -10.14 3.76
CA LEU A 177 -11.66 -9.06 3.27
C LEU A 177 -10.18 -9.32 3.59
N ALA A 178 -9.86 -9.89 4.76
CA ALA A 178 -8.49 -10.24 5.13
C ALA A 178 -7.94 -11.38 4.27
N LEU A 179 -8.75 -12.41 3.98
CA LEU A 179 -8.40 -13.48 3.06
C LEU A 179 -8.06 -12.92 1.67
N ALA A 180 -8.94 -12.08 1.14
CA ALA A 180 -8.73 -11.41 -0.15
C ALA A 180 -7.46 -10.54 -0.13
N ALA A 181 -7.21 -9.79 0.95
CA ALA A 181 -6.00 -8.98 1.10
C ALA A 181 -4.72 -9.84 1.08
N GLY A 182 -4.76 -11.02 1.73
CA GLY A 182 -3.66 -12.00 1.69
C GLY A 182 -3.40 -12.56 0.29
N LEU A 183 -4.43 -12.71 -0.53
CA LEU A 183 -4.30 -13.12 -1.93
C LEU A 183 -3.80 -11.97 -2.85
N VAL A 184 -3.94 -10.71 -2.43
CA VAL A 184 -3.41 -9.56 -3.19
C VAL A 184 -1.95 -9.29 -2.87
N ARG A 185 -1.55 -9.39 -1.60
CA ARG A 185 -0.17 -9.09 -1.16
C ARG A 185 0.22 -9.90 0.08
N PRO A 186 1.50 -10.29 0.23
CA PRO A 186 1.96 -11.02 1.42
C PRO A 186 1.77 -10.20 2.72
N THR A 187 1.81 -8.87 2.65
CA THR A 187 1.51 -7.98 3.79
C THR A 187 0.07 -8.11 4.32
N GLY A 188 -0.82 -8.75 3.57
CA GLY A 188 -2.17 -9.11 4.04
C GLY A 188 -2.17 -10.03 5.26
N ALA A 189 -1.13 -10.85 5.44
CA ALA A 189 -0.95 -11.65 6.67
C ALA A 189 -0.81 -10.78 7.92
N LEU A 190 -0.22 -9.59 7.80
CA LEU A 190 -0.02 -8.66 8.92
C LEU A 190 -1.33 -8.03 9.43
N LEU A 191 -2.43 -8.13 8.68
CA LEU A 191 -3.75 -7.72 9.15
C LEU A 191 -4.23 -8.55 10.35
N ALA A 192 -3.65 -9.73 10.58
CA ALA A 192 -3.86 -10.48 11.81
C ALA A 192 -3.56 -9.65 13.07
N VAL A 193 -2.56 -8.76 13.03
CA VAL A 193 -2.15 -7.92 14.18
C VAL A 193 -3.26 -6.98 14.65
N PRO A 194 -3.80 -6.07 13.83
CA PRO A 194 -4.87 -5.17 14.25
C PRO A 194 -6.20 -5.91 14.48
N VAL A 195 -6.46 -6.99 13.76
CA VAL A 195 -7.67 -7.81 13.94
C VAL A 195 -7.63 -8.55 15.27
N LEU A 196 -6.49 -9.14 15.65
CA LEU A 196 -6.28 -9.78 16.94
C LEU A 196 -6.56 -8.79 18.09
N ALA A 197 -5.93 -7.62 18.03
CA ALA A 197 -6.13 -6.57 19.04
C ALA A 197 -7.59 -6.07 19.11
N ALA A 198 -8.30 -6.04 17.99
CA ALA A 198 -9.72 -5.67 17.96
C ALA A 198 -10.64 -6.78 18.48
N ALA A 199 -10.32 -8.04 18.16
CA ALA A 199 -11.13 -9.20 18.51
C ALA A 199 -11.13 -9.50 20.02
N TRP A 200 -10.04 -9.23 20.72
CA TRP A 200 -9.88 -9.51 22.16
C TRP A 200 -9.85 -8.25 23.04
N ARG A 201 -10.40 -7.14 22.56
CA ARG A 201 -10.57 -5.96 23.42
C ARG A 201 -11.61 -6.21 24.54
N PRO A 202 -11.48 -5.57 25.71
CA PRO A 202 -12.47 -5.64 26.78
C PRO A 202 -13.87 -5.26 26.28
N GLY A 203 -14.91 -5.97 26.77
CA GLY A 203 -16.31 -5.72 26.44
C GLY A 203 -16.86 -6.39 25.18
N VAL A 204 -16.01 -7.10 24.42
CA VAL A 204 -16.50 -7.91 23.28
C VAL A 204 -16.92 -9.29 23.80
N GLY A 205 -18.23 -9.61 23.70
CA GLY A 205 -18.80 -10.87 24.19
C GLY A 205 -18.26 -12.13 23.49
N SER A 206 -18.31 -13.30 24.15
CA SER A 206 -17.75 -14.58 23.66
C SER A 206 -18.54 -15.23 22.52
N VAL A 207 -19.79 -14.83 22.29
CA VAL A 207 -20.75 -15.47 21.38
C VAL A 207 -20.29 -15.57 19.91
N ARG A 208 -19.23 -14.84 19.52
CA ARG A 208 -18.70 -14.81 18.13
C ARG A 208 -17.27 -15.33 18.02
N LEU A 209 -16.84 -16.19 18.94
CA LEU A 209 -15.46 -16.68 18.97
C LEU A 209 -15.00 -17.33 17.66
N PRO A 210 -15.75 -18.23 17.00
CA PRO A 210 -15.33 -18.83 15.72
C PRO A 210 -15.09 -17.77 14.63
N ALA A 211 -15.98 -16.78 14.51
CA ALA A 211 -15.85 -15.72 13.53
C ALA A 211 -14.64 -14.82 13.78
N ARG A 212 -14.25 -14.60 15.04
CA ARG A 212 -13.06 -13.83 15.41
C ARG A 212 -11.78 -14.59 15.08
N ILE A 213 -11.74 -15.90 15.41
CA ILE A 213 -10.62 -16.75 15.04
C ILE A 213 -10.46 -16.76 13.52
N ALA A 214 -11.55 -17.00 12.78
CA ALA A 214 -11.56 -16.94 11.33
C ALA A 214 -11.04 -15.60 10.81
N ALA A 215 -11.47 -14.47 11.39
CA ALA A 215 -11.02 -13.13 11.00
C ALA A 215 -9.51 -12.91 11.20
N VAL A 216 -8.94 -13.44 12.31
CA VAL A 216 -7.50 -13.30 12.59
C VAL A 216 -6.65 -14.13 11.64
N VAL A 217 -7.06 -15.37 11.37
CA VAL A 217 -6.25 -16.29 10.56
C VAL A 217 -6.45 -16.10 9.05
N ALA A 218 -7.50 -15.40 8.62
CA ALA A 218 -7.87 -15.31 7.21
C ALA A 218 -6.80 -14.65 6.34
N GLY A 219 -6.14 -13.58 6.81
CA GLY A 219 -5.05 -12.94 6.06
C GLY A 219 -3.85 -13.88 5.84
N PRO A 220 -3.28 -14.48 6.90
CA PRO A 220 -2.28 -15.55 6.78
C PRO A 220 -2.71 -16.70 5.88
N VAL A 221 -3.97 -17.16 5.99
CA VAL A 221 -4.51 -18.23 5.13
C VAL A 221 -4.53 -17.81 3.67
N GLY A 222 -4.93 -16.56 3.35
CA GLY A 222 -4.89 -16.05 1.98
C GLY A 222 -3.48 -16.07 1.38
N VAL A 223 -2.47 -15.67 2.15
CA VAL A 223 -1.05 -15.79 1.77
C VAL A 223 -0.68 -17.25 1.58
N GLY A 224 -1.01 -18.10 2.55
CA GLY A 224 -0.69 -19.54 2.54
C GLY A 224 -1.28 -20.27 1.33
N ILE A 225 -2.49 -19.95 0.92
CA ILE A 225 -3.15 -20.54 -0.27
C ILE A 225 -2.29 -20.31 -1.52
N PHE A 226 -1.83 -19.08 -1.75
CA PHE A 226 -1.01 -18.80 -2.92
C PHE A 226 0.37 -19.44 -2.84
N VAL A 227 1.03 -19.33 -1.68
CA VAL A 227 2.35 -19.94 -1.48
C VAL A 227 2.30 -21.46 -1.67
N TRP A 228 1.28 -22.11 -1.12
CA TRP A 228 1.07 -23.54 -1.30
C TRP A 228 0.83 -23.90 -2.77
N TRP A 229 -0.11 -23.19 -3.44
CA TRP A 229 -0.38 -23.43 -4.86
C TRP A 229 0.89 -23.25 -5.70
N ALA A 230 1.63 -22.17 -5.53
CA ALA A 230 2.83 -21.91 -6.30
C ALA A 230 3.92 -22.96 -6.02
N SER A 231 4.09 -23.38 -4.74
CA SER A 231 5.07 -24.39 -4.38
C SER A 231 4.77 -25.75 -5.02
N VAL A 232 3.50 -26.12 -5.10
CA VAL A 232 3.09 -27.37 -5.76
C VAL A 232 3.21 -27.25 -7.27
N HIS A 233 2.77 -26.14 -7.84
CA HIS A 233 2.72 -25.92 -9.29
C HIS A 233 4.12 -25.86 -9.92
N PHE A 234 5.07 -25.20 -9.25
CA PHE A 234 6.46 -25.06 -9.73
C PHE A 234 7.42 -26.12 -9.13
N ASN A 235 6.90 -27.05 -8.33
CA ASN A 235 7.69 -28.08 -7.63
C ASN A 235 8.87 -27.51 -6.84
N GLU A 236 8.69 -26.34 -6.24
CA GLU A 236 9.68 -25.66 -5.40
C GLU A 236 9.03 -25.07 -4.15
N ALA A 237 9.45 -25.55 -2.97
CA ALA A 237 8.90 -25.08 -1.69
C ALA A 237 9.16 -23.57 -1.50
N PHE A 238 8.10 -22.82 -1.14
CA PHE A 238 8.16 -21.39 -0.86
C PHE A 238 8.70 -20.53 -2.03
N ILE A 239 8.53 -20.98 -3.28
CA ILE A 239 9.07 -20.31 -4.48
C ILE A 239 8.79 -18.79 -4.51
N PRO A 240 7.61 -18.22 -4.14
CA PRO A 240 7.41 -16.77 -4.15
C PRO A 240 8.36 -16.03 -3.20
N MET A 241 8.70 -16.65 -2.07
CA MET A 241 9.64 -16.11 -1.08
C MET A 241 11.08 -16.24 -1.53
N ASN A 242 11.43 -17.38 -2.16
CA ASN A 242 12.76 -17.60 -2.70
C ASN A 242 13.10 -16.62 -3.82
N VAL A 243 12.16 -16.40 -4.74
CA VAL A 243 12.29 -15.37 -5.79
C VAL A 243 12.44 -13.97 -5.18
N GLN A 244 11.68 -13.66 -4.13
CA GLN A 244 11.79 -12.36 -3.47
C GLN A 244 13.17 -12.20 -2.81
N ARG A 245 13.74 -13.27 -2.22
CA ARG A 245 15.09 -13.27 -1.63
C ARG A 245 16.17 -13.07 -2.68
N SER A 246 16.07 -13.74 -3.83
CA SER A 246 17.07 -13.59 -4.91
C SER A 246 17.16 -12.15 -5.43
N LEU A 247 16.07 -11.36 -5.30
CA LEU A 247 16.01 -9.97 -5.76
C LEU A 247 16.35 -8.95 -4.66
N ARG A 248 16.06 -9.25 -3.39
CA ARG A 248 16.17 -8.32 -2.27
C ARG A 248 17.22 -8.69 -1.23
N GLY A 249 17.97 -9.76 -1.50
CA GLY A 249 18.91 -10.32 -0.54
C GLY A 249 18.23 -11.14 0.57
N ASP A 250 19.04 -11.75 1.41
CA ASP A 250 18.58 -12.53 2.55
C ASP A 250 17.97 -11.64 3.64
N PRO A 251 17.07 -12.21 4.47
CA PRO A 251 16.54 -11.46 5.61
C PRO A 251 17.65 -11.03 6.57
N VAL A 252 17.69 -9.74 6.87
CA VAL A 252 18.68 -9.14 7.79
C VAL A 252 18.00 -8.64 9.06
N ASN A 253 18.80 -8.46 10.11
CA ASN A 253 18.31 -7.83 11.34
C ASN A 253 17.96 -6.37 11.06
N PRO A 254 16.70 -5.91 11.28
CA PRO A 254 16.26 -4.55 10.97
C PRO A 254 17.08 -3.45 11.66
N VAL A 255 17.58 -3.72 12.88
CA VAL A 255 18.41 -2.74 13.61
C VAL A 255 19.80 -2.61 12.93
N ARG A 256 20.40 -3.74 12.55
CA ARG A 256 21.66 -3.75 11.82
C ARG A 256 21.50 -3.04 10.49
N ARG A 257 20.42 -3.33 9.73
CA ARG A 257 20.13 -2.67 8.44
C ARG A 257 20.03 -1.15 8.58
N LEU A 258 19.44 -0.65 9.69
CA LEU A 258 19.39 0.79 9.96
C LEU A 258 20.78 1.39 10.19
N VAL A 259 21.64 0.70 10.93
CA VAL A 259 23.01 1.17 11.21
C VAL A 259 23.83 1.19 9.92
N ASP A 260 23.76 0.10 9.14
CA ASP A 260 24.47 -0.01 7.86
C ASP A 260 23.99 1.09 6.89
N GLY A 261 22.68 1.33 6.78
CA GLY A 261 22.11 2.37 5.94
C GLY A 261 22.46 3.80 6.37
N VAL A 262 22.66 4.07 7.65
CA VAL A 262 23.23 5.35 8.11
C VAL A 262 24.68 5.50 7.61
N GLY A 263 25.47 4.42 7.63
CA GLY A 263 26.82 4.39 7.05
C GLY A 263 26.80 4.70 5.55
N GLU A 264 25.89 4.09 4.79
CA GLU A 264 25.70 4.32 3.35
C GLU A 264 25.30 5.77 3.03
N LEU A 265 24.42 6.38 3.85
CA LEU A 265 23.99 7.77 3.68
C LEU A 265 25.18 8.76 3.75
N PHE A 266 26.16 8.50 4.62
CA PHE A 266 27.34 9.35 4.81
C PHE A 266 28.58 8.86 4.07
N GLY A 267 28.59 7.61 3.58
CA GLY A 267 29.74 6.95 2.93
C GLY A 267 29.88 7.19 1.42
N GLY A 268 29.00 8.01 0.81
CA GLY A 268 29.03 8.28 -0.64
C GLY A 268 28.05 7.44 -1.47
N GLU A 269 27.35 6.49 -0.87
CA GLU A 269 26.27 5.69 -1.48
C GLU A 269 24.87 6.27 -1.21
N ALA A 270 24.83 7.58 -0.96
CA ALA A 270 23.61 8.28 -0.57
C ALA A 270 22.47 8.16 -1.59
N LEU A 271 22.75 8.00 -2.88
CA LEU A 271 21.74 7.82 -3.93
C LEU A 271 21.22 6.38 -4.04
N GLY A 272 21.84 5.42 -3.33
CA GLY A 272 21.33 4.07 -3.16
C GLY A 272 20.38 3.97 -1.95
N ASP A 273 20.59 2.95 -1.12
CA ASP A 273 19.76 2.69 0.06
C ASP A 273 19.84 3.81 1.12
N GLY A 274 20.88 4.64 1.12
CA GLY A 274 21.04 5.72 2.08
C GLY A 274 19.89 6.73 2.13
N LEU A 275 19.28 7.08 0.99
CA LEU A 275 18.10 7.97 0.97
C LEU A 275 16.86 7.33 1.60
N HIS A 276 16.72 6.01 1.54
CA HIS A 276 15.63 5.29 2.18
C HIS A 276 15.68 5.42 3.72
N ILE A 277 16.88 5.60 4.30
CA ILE A 277 17.06 5.83 5.75
C ILE A 277 16.40 7.14 6.20
N VAL A 278 16.43 8.17 5.37
CA VAL A 278 15.73 9.43 5.66
C VAL A 278 14.22 9.19 5.72
N ALA A 279 13.69 8.38 4.80
CA ALA A 279 12.28 7.98 4.81
C ALA A 279 11.95 7.15 6.06
N VAL A 280 12.83 6.21 6.47
CA VAL A 280 12.66 5.43 7.72
C VAL A 280 12.59 6.35 8.93
N ALA A 281 13.48 7.34 9.05
CA ALA A 281 13.43 8.29 10.15
C ALA A 281 12.08 9.03 10.21
N GLY A 282 11.57 9.46 9.06
CA GLY A 282 10.22 10.04 8.96
C GLY A 282 9.12 9.05 9.39
N LEU A 283 9.19 7.79 8.97
CA LEU A 283 8.22 6.74 9.34
C LEU A 283 8.27 6.42 10.84
N LEU A 284 9.44 6.42 11.48
CA LEU A 284 9.57 6.26 12.93
C LEU A 284 8.92 7.41 13.68
N VAL A 285 9.08 8.65 13.21
CA VAL A 285 8.36 9.81 13.77
C VAL A 285 6.85 9.63 13.62
N LEU A 286 6.37 9.21 12.45
CA LEU A 286 4.95 8.94 12.20
C LEU A 286 4.44 7.81 13.11
N LEU A 287 5.26 6.78 13.37
CA LEU A 287 4.91 5.68 14.27
C LEU A 287 4.72 6.18 15.71
N VAL A 288 5.58 7.06 16.19
CA VAL A 288 5.41 7.73 17.51
C VAL A 288 4.11 8.54 17.54
N VAL A 289 3.80 9.26 16.46
CA VAL A 289 2.54 10.03 16.37
C VAL A 289 1.34 9.08 16.42
N LEU A 290 1.39 7.92 15.75
CA LEU A 290 0.34 6.91 15.80
C LEU A 290 0.09 6.41 17.21
N PHE A 291 1.13 5.94 17.91
CA PHE A 291 0.96 5.40 19.27
C PHE A 291 0.48 6.46 20.28
N ARG A 292 0.77 7.74 20.04
CA ARG A 292 0.33 8.84 20.91
C ARG A 292 -1.09 9.32 20.65
N ASN A 293 -1.62 9.16 19.43
CA ASN A 293 -2.87 9.82 19.04
C ASN A 293 -3.96 8.85 18.58
N TRP A 294 -3.61 7.58 18.29
CA TRP A 294 -4.52 6.57 17.77
C TRP A 294 -4.50 5.30 18.61
N PRO A 295 -5.55 4.47 18.58
CA PRO A 295 -5.52 3.16 19.22
C PRO A 295 -4.29 2.33 18.82
N ALA A 296 -3.64 1.68 19.77
CA ALA A 296 -2.36 0.97 19.58
C ALA A 296 -2.38 -0.05 18.43
N ARG A 297 -3.55 -0.64 18.11
CA ARG A 297 -3.71 -1.57 16.97
C ARG A 297 -3.27 -0.98 15.63
N TYR A 298 -3.44 0.34 15.43
CA TYR A 298 -3.00 1.02 14.20
C TYR A 298 -1.49 1.18 14.16
N GLY A 299 -0.89 1.59 15.29
CA GLY A 299 0.57 1.66 15.42
C GLY A 299 1.23 0.29 15.29
N ALA A 300 0.65 -0.75 15.89
CA ALA A 300 1.18 -2.12 15.80
C ALA A 300 1.16 -2.66 14.35
N PHE A 301 0.08 -2.40 13.59
CA PHE A 301 0.04 -2.78 12.18
C PHE A 301 1.06 -2.01 11.33
N ALA A 302 1.17 -0.70 11.51
CA ALA A 302 2.17 0.12 10.82
C ALA A 302 3.60 -0.33 11.15
N ALA A 303 3.88 -0.63 12.43
CA ALA A 303 5.17 -1.16 12.89
C ALA A 303 5.49 -2.50 12.24
N ALA A 304 4.52 -3.43 12.17
CA ALA A 304 4.71 -4.73 11.54
C ALA A 304 5.05 -4.59 10.05
N CYS A 305 4.37 -3.69 9.32
CA CYS A 305 4.67 -3.41 7.92
C CYS A 305 6.09 -2.81 7.75
N LEU A 306 6.47 -1.87 8.62
CA LEU A 306 7.80 -1.26 8.57
C LEU A 306 8.90 -2.29 8.87
N LEU A 307 8.71 -3.14 9.89
CA LEU A 307 9.67 -4.18 10.25
C LEU A 307 9.91 -5.17 9.10
N VAL A 308 8.84 -5.57 8.39
CA VAL A 308 8.99 -6.45 7.21
C VAL A 308 9.77 -5.74 6.09
N GLY A 309 9.53 -4.44 5.89
CA GLY A 309 10.29 -3.64 4.90
C GLY A 309 11.78 -3.55 5.26
N LEU A 310 12.09 -3.37 6.54
CA LEU A 310 13.46 -3.25 7.06
C LEU A 310 14.18 -4.60 7.20
N ALA A 311 13.47 -5.72 7.12
CA ALA A 311 14.08 -7.05 7.20
C ALA A 311 14.70 -7.50 5.87
N ALA A 312 14.68 -6.71 4.82
CA ALA A 312 15.35 -6.99 3.54
C ALA A 312 16.76 -6.37 3.52
N ASP A 313 17.69 -7.00 2.82
CA ASP A 313 19.07 -6.54 2.67
C ASP A 313 19.11 -5.19 1.93
N ASN A 314 18.40 -5.06 0.80
CA ASN A 314 18.21 -3.78 0.14
C ASN A 314 16.88 -3.11 0.51
N LEU A 315 16.87 -1.77 0.58
CA LEU A 315 15.72 -0.96 0.97
C LEU A 315 14.88 -0.47 -0.22
N ASN A 316 15.11 -0.99 -1.42
CA ASN A 316 14.31 -0.64 -2.60
C ASN A 316 12.80 -0.79 -2.31
N SER A 317 12.03 0.19 -2.75
CA SER A 317 10.56 0.24 -2.54
C SER A 317 10.10 0.35 -1.07
N LEU A 318 10.97 0.70 -0.12
CA LEU A 318 10.63 0.79 1.31
C LEU A 318 9.43 1.71 1.54
N GLU A 319 9.41 2.88 0.91
CA GLU A 319 8.34 3.87 1.02
C GLU A 319 7.00 3.30 0.54
N ARG A 320 7.03 2.47 -0.50
CA ARG A 320 5.84 1.77 -0.99
C ARG A 320 5.36 0.71 -0.01
N TYR A 321 6.28 -0.04 0.61
CA TYR A 321 5.92 -0.98 1.67
C TYR A 321 5.34 -0.26 2.90
N ALA A 322 5.82 0.93 3.22
CA ALA A 322 5.23 1.76 4.26
C ALA A 322 3.79 2.21 3.93
N LEU A 323 3.46 2.43 2.64
CA LEU A 323 2.08 2.72 2.22
C LEU A 323 1.13 1.55 2.55
N ASN A 324 1.60 0.29 2.50
CA ASN A 324 0.81 -0.86 2.93
C ASN A 324 0.45 -0.79 4.42
N GLY A 325 1.30 -0.18 5.24
CA GLY A 325 1.00 0.23 6.60
C GLY A 325 0.09 1.47 6.61
N VAL A 326 -1.09 1.38 6.00
CA VAL A 326 -2.03 2.50 5.83
C VAL A 326 -2.22 3.40 7.06
N PRO A 327 -2.09 2.95 8.33
CA PRO A 327 -2.16 3.85 9.47
C PRO A 327 -1.11 4.98 9.48
N PHE A 328 0.02 4.88 8.76
CA PHE A 328 0.93 6.02 8.62
C PHE A 328 0.22 7.26 8.06
N VAL A 329 -0.74 7.09 7.16
CA VAL A 329 -1.59 8.16 6.64
C VAL A 329 -2.38 8.87 7.75
N LEU A 330 -2.80 8.13 8.79
CA LEU A 330 -3.50 8.70 9.95
C LEU A 330 -2.57 9.61 10.77
N ALA A 331 -1.29 9.24 10.89
CA ALA A 331 -0.29 10.10 11.54
C ALA A 331 -0.05 11.38 10.73
N VAL A 332 0.07 11.28 9.40
CA VAL A 332 0.18 12.44 8.51
C VAL A 332 -1.04 13.35 8.66
N ALA A 333 -2.26 12.80 8.67
CA ALA A 333 -3.49 13.56 8.90
C ALA A 333 -3.52 14.27 10.26
N THR A 334 -2.97 13.62 11.29
CA THR A 334 -2.83 14.20 12.62
C THR A 334 -1.87 15.40 12.62
N LEU A 335 -0.69 15.25 11.99
CA LEU A 335 0.27 16.35 11.84
C LEU A 335 -0.30 17.48 10.95
N ALA A 336 -0.97 17.14 9.86
CA ALA A 336 -1.66 18.09 8.99
C ALA A 336 -2.79 18.85 9.69
N SER A 337 -3.27 18.34 10.83
CA SER A 337 -4.27 19.03 11.65
C SER A 337 -3.68 20.08 12.58
N ARG A 338 -2.37 20.12 12.76
CA ARG A 338 -1.69 21.12 13.61
C ARG A 338 -1.51 22.41 12.83
N ARG A 339 -1.97 23.54 13.41
CA ARG A 339 -1.98 24.86 12.75
C ARG A 339 -0.62 25.27 12.17
N ARG A 340 0.48 25.00 12.89
CA ARG A 340 1.83 25.41 12.47
C ARG A 340 2.48 24.42 11.49
N LEU A 341 2.24 23.12 11.65
CA LEU A 341 2.89 22.08 10.86
C LEU A 341 2.08 21.65 9.64
N GLY A 342 0.76 21.81 9.70
CA GLY A 342 -0.15 21.29 8.66
C GLY A 342 0.17 21.72 7.24
N PRO A 343 0.39 23.04 6.99
CA PRO A 343 0.76 23.49 5.65
C PRO A 343 2.05 22.88 5.13
N ALA A 344 3.09 22.79 5.97
CA ALA A 344 4.38 22.22 5.60
C ALA A 344 4.29 20.72 5.30
N VAL A 345 3.57 19.96 6.14
CA VAL A 345 3.34 18.52 5.93
C VAL A 345 2.60 18.25 4.62
N MET A 346 1.57 19.04 4.32
CA MET A 346 0.81 18.88 3.08
C MET A 346 1.61 19.34 1.85
N ALA A 347 2.39 20.41 1.96
CA ALA A 347 3.28 20.85 0.88
C ALA A 347 4.36 19.82 0.59
N PHE A 348 5.01 19.26 1.64
CA PHE A 348 5.98 18.17 1.48
C PHE A 348 5.35 16.96 0.77
N SER A 349 4.15 16.55 1.17
CA SER A 349 3.45 15.44 0.52
C SER A 349 3.10 15.74 -0.94
N ALA A 350 2.59 16.95 -1.23
CA ALA A 350 2.18 17.37 -2.56
C ALA A 350 3.36 17.51 -3.54
N VAL A 351 4.57 17.81 -3.05
CA VAL A 351 5.80 17.85 -3.84
C VAL A 351 6.46 16.48 -3.90
N GLY A 352 6.53 15.77 -2.78
CA GLY A 352 7.21 14.47 -2.67
C GLY A 352 6.59 13.39 -3.56
N MET A 353 5.27 13.36 -3.69
CA MET A 353 4.59 12.35 -4.52
C MET A 353 4.94 12.46 -6.02
N PRO A 354 4.76 13.60 -6.70
CA PRO A 354 5.14 13.74 -8.10
C PRO A 354 6.64 13.66 -8.31
N PHE A 355 7.45 14.08 -7.33
CA PHE A 355 8.90 13.94 -7.37
C PHE A 355 9.32 12.45 -7.41
N LEU A 356 8.82 11.61 -6.50
CA LEU A 356 9.10 10.17 -6.52
C LEU A 356 8.58 9.50 -7.80
N ALA A 357 7.40 9.90 -8.29
CA ALA A 357 6.88 9.42 -9.56
C ALA A 357 7.81 9.77 -10.73
N ALA A 358 8.33 11.00 -10.76
CA ALA A 358 9.27 11.44 -11.78
C ALA A 358 10.57 10.64 -11.71
N MET A 359 11.15 10.45 -10.51
CA MET A 359 12.35 9.64 -10.31
C MET A 359 12.15 8.19 -10.74
N ALA A 360 10.99 7.60 -10.46
CA ALA A 360 10.66 6.24 -10.87
C ALA A 360 10.55 6.13 -12.40
N TRP A 361 9.95 7.09 -13.07
CA TRP A 361 9.91 7.12 -14.54
C TRP A 361 11.26 7.43 -15.18
N TRP A 362 12.12 8.17 -14.47
CA TRP A 362 13.49 8.42 -14.90
C TRP A 362 14.39 7.18 -14.77
N GLY A 363 14.00 6.21 -13.92
CA GLY A 363 14.75 4.98 -13.64
C GLY A 363 15.75 5.10 -12.49
N SER A 364 15.76 6.24 -11.78
CA SER A 364 16.65 6.50 -10.64
C SER A 364 16.04 6.14 -9.28
N TYR A 365 14.80 5.68 -9.25
CA TYR A 365 14.09 5.19 -8.06
C TYR A 365 13.30 3.94 -8.43
N VAL A 366 13.42 2.88 -7.64
CA VAL A 366 12.66 1.64 -7.80
C VAL A 366 11.43 1.69 -6.88
N PRO A 367 10.22 1.85 -7.44
CA PRO A 367 9.01 1.97 -6.65
C PRO A 367 8.58 0.68 -5.98
#